data_80a0391ecab7bbef2f7ddd6392d1c0a2
#
_entry.id   80a0391ecab7bbef2f7ddd6392d1c0a2
#
_cell.length_a   1.000
_cell.length_b   1.000
_cell.length_c   1.000
_cell.angle_alpha   90.00
_cell.angle_beta   90.00
_cell.angle_gamma   90.00
#
_symmetry.space_group_name_H-M   'P 1'
#
loop_
_entity.id
_entity.type
_entity.pdbx_description
1 polymer ?
#
loop_
_entity_poly.entity_id
_entity_poly.type
_entity_poly.pdbx_seq_one_letter_code
_entity_poly.pdbx_strand_id
1 'polypeptide(L)'
;IVTPTEASIICVVYGLFVAVFIYRKMGPKEMYSCLRDTVSSASAIMALVAFANVFAFILTKEHIPSMIADAMLHLTTNKYLILLLINLFLIFVGMFMETIAAILILFPTLLAVATAVGVDPIQFGIIVVMNLVLGLCTPTNIGSRYGKCTLSDSVKALVPLLIVNFGVLFLVTYVPFLTVGVANLVMG
;
A
#
# COMPACT_ATOMS: atom_id res chain seq x y z
N ILE A 1 -4.25 -11.02 21.63
CA ILE A 1 -4.09 -10.20 20.40
C ILE A 1 -2.90 -10.79 19.65
N VAL A 2 -3.09 -11.16 18.41
CA VAL A 2 -2.09 -11.87 17.59
C VAL A 2 -1.51 -10.87 16.59
N THR A 3 -0.19 -10.88 16.39
CA THR A 3 0.46 -10.05 15.37
C THR A 3 0.11 -10.54 13.96
N PRO A 4 0.16 -9.67 12.91
CA PRO A 4 -0.09 -10.08 11.52
C PRO A 4 0.80 -11.24 11.06
N THR A 5 2.04 -11.31 11.54
CA THR A 5 2.99 -12.39 11.24
C THR A 5 2.54 -13.72 11.86
N GLU A 6 2.13 -13.70 13.12
CA GLU A 6 1.61 -14.90 13.80
C GLU A 6 0.29 -15.37 13.16
N ALA A 7 -0.60 -14.46 12.81
CA ALA A 7 -1.82 -14.79 12.08
C ALA A 7 -1.52 -15.47 10.75
N SER A 8 -0.52 -15.00 10.01
CA SER A 8 -0.09 -15.60 8.76
C SER A 8 0.43 -17.04 8.96
N ILE A 9 1.21 -17.28 9.99
CA ILE A 9 1.71 -18.63 10.33
C ILE A 9 0.54 -19.56 10.64
N ILE A 10 -0.43 -19.10 11.46
CA ILE A 10 -1.63 -19.87 11.80
C ILE A 10 -2.43 -20.22 10.54
N CYS A 11 -2.62 -19.27 9.62
CA CYS A 11 -3.30 -19.49 8.36
C CYS A 11 -2.60 -20.55 7.49
N VAL A 12 -1.27 -20.51 7.41
CA VAL A 12 -0.50 -21.49 6.64
C VAL A 12 -0.63 -22.88 7.24
N VAL A 13 -0.43 -23.02 8.58
CA VAL A 13 -0.54 -24.29 9.28
C VAL A 13 -1.94 -24.87 9.17
N TYR A 14 -2.97 -24.03 9.37
CA TYR A 14 -4.36 -24.44 9.23
C TYR A 14 -4.70 -24.86 7.79
N GLY A 15 -4.28 -24.08 6.81
CA GLY A 15 -4.48 -24.40 5.38
C GLY A 15 -3.83 -25.72 4.97
N LEU A 16 -2.60 -25.97 5.43
CA LEU A 16 -1.91 -27.24 5.20
C LEU A 16 -2.64 -28.41 5.88
N PHE A 17 -3.05 -28.23 7.13
CA PHE A 17 -3.82 -29.25 7.85
C PHE A 17 -5.09 -29.64 7.12
N VAL A 18 -5.88 -28.65 6.70
CA VAL A 18 -7.12 -28.86 5.95
C VAL A 18 -6.86 -29.54 4.60
N ALA A 19 -5.84 -29.10 3.85
CA ALA A 19 -5.52 -29.64 2.54
C ALA A 19 -5.05 -31.11 2.60
N VAL A 20 -4.24 -31.46 3.61
CA VAL A 20 -3.66 -32.79 3.76
C VAL A 20 -4.65 -33.76 4.43
N PHE A 21 -5.29 -33.36 5.54
CA PHE A 21 -6.05 -34.27 6.39
C PHE A 21 -7.55 -34.28 6.04
N ILE A 22 -8.14 -33.12 5.74
CA ILE A 22 -9.59 -33.01 5.49
C ILE A 22 -9.89 -33.29 4.02
N TYR A 23 -9.31 -32.50 3.11
CA TYR A 23 -9.56 -32.67 1.68
C TYR A 23 -8.75 -33.81 1.04
N ARG A 24 -7.63 -34.20 1.64
CA ARG A 24 -6.73 -35.27 1.15
C ARG A 24 -6.33 -35.08 -0.32
N LYS A 25 -6.28 -33.84 -0.78
CA LYS A 25 -5.92 -33.48 -2.17
C LYS A 25 -4.48 -33.06 -2.34
N MET A 26 -3.72 -32.97 -1.24
CA MET A 26 -2.32 -32.52 -1.27
C MET A 26 -1.40 -33.71 -1.01
N GLY A 27 -0.84 -34.24 -2.08
CA GLY A 27 0.22 -35.25 -2.03
C GLY A 27 1.62 -34.62 -1.92
N PRO A 28 2.68 -35.44 -1.79
CA PRO A 28 4.04 -34.92 -1.66
C PRO A 28 4.52 -34.15 -2.90
N LYS A 29 4.00 -34.47 -4.09
CA LYS A 29 4.32 -33.74 -5.32
C LYS A 29 3.68 -32.36 -5.36
N GLU A 30 2.42 -32.26 -4.99
CA GLU A 30 1.69 -30.99 -4.89
C GLU A 30 2.29 -30.09 -3.82
N MET A 31 2.69 -30.67 -2.67
CA MET A 31 3.39 -29.97 -1.62
C MET A 31 4.72 -29.38 -2.12
N TYR A 32 5.52 -30.17 -2.83
CA TYR A 32 6.79 -29.70 -3.38
C TYR A 32 6.58 -28.58 -4.41
N SER A 33 5.57 -28.70 -5.29
CA SER A 33 5.22 -27.66 -6.26
C SER A 33 4.81 -26.37 -5.54
N CYS A 34 3.94 -26.45 -4.54
CA CYS A 34 3.50 -25.31 -3.76
C CYS A 34 4.66 -24.60 -3.04
N LEU A 35 5.57 -25.35 -2.43
CA LEU A 35 6.78 -24.81 -1.80
C LEU A 35 7.70 -24.14 -2.82
N ARG A 36 7.93 -24.75 -3.97
CA ARG A 36 8.74 -24.17 -5.05
C ARG A 36 8.15 -22.85 -5.55
N ASP A 37 6.85 -22.80 -5.78
CA ASP A 37 6.16 -21.59 -6.27
C ASP A 37 6.18 -20.49 -5.21
N THR A 38 6.04 -20.87 -3.93
CA THR A 38 6.15 -19.94 -2.80
C THR A 38 7.56 -19.36 -2.69
N VAL A 39 8.60 -20.21 -2.77
CA VAL A 39 10.00 -19.75 -2.73
C VAL A 39 10.30 -18.84 -3.91
N SER A 40 9.86 -19.19 -5.12
CA SER A 40 10.04 -18.36 -6.32
C SER A 40 9.39 -16.98 -6.16
N SER A 41 8.15 -16.94 -5.70
CA SER A 41 7.43 -15.69 -5.48
C SER A 41 8.06 -14.86 -4.35
N ALA A 42 8.42 -15.49 -3.24
CA ALA A 42 9.07 -14.80 -2.11
C ALA A 42 10.44 -14.24 -2.52
N SER A 43 11.22 -15.00 -3.29
CA SER A 43 12.52 -14.54 -3.78
C SER A 43 12.40 -13.33 -4.71
N ALA A 44 11.40 -13.32 -5.59
CA ALA A 44 11.14 -12.19 -6.46
C ALA A 44 10.76 -10.93 -5.66
N ILE A 45 9.89 -11.06 -4.65
CA ILE A 45 9.51 -9.95 -3.76
C ILE A 45 10.72 -9.45 -2.97
N MET A 46 11.53 -10.35 -2.41
CA MET A 46 12.74 -9.97 -1.66
C MET A 46 13.78 -9.25 -2.54
N ALA A 47 13.95 -9.69 -3.79
CA ALA A 47 14.81 -9.01 -4.75
C ALA A 47 14.28 -7.59 -5.06
N LEU A 48 12.98 -7.43 -5.29
CA LEU A 48 12.36 -6.12 -5.49
C LEU A 48 12.58 -5.19 -4.29
N VAL A 49 12.38 -5.69 -3.08
CA VAL A 49 12.59 -4.91 -1.84
C VAL A 49 14.07 -4.52 -1.71
N ALA A 50 15.01 -5.41 -2.05
CA ALA A 50 16.44 -5.09 -2.02
C ALA A 50 16.80 -3.96 -3.00
N PHE A 51 16.34 -4.02 -4.25
CA PHE A 51 16.56 -2.94 -5.22
C PHE A 51 15.85 -1.64 -4.84
N ALA A 52 14.63 -1.73 -4.29
CA ALA A 52 13.89 -0.59 -3.81
C ALA A 52 14.64 0.13 -2.67
N ASN A 53 15.28 -0.60 -1.75
CA ASN A 53 16.08 -0.01 -0.68
C ASN A 53 17.31 0.74 -1.22
N VAL A 54 17.98 0.19 -2.24
CA VAL A 54 19.11 0.89 -2.90
C VAL A 54 18.60 2.17 -3.57
N PHE A 55 17.49 2.10 -4.27
CA PHE A 55 16.87 3.27 -4.90
C PHE A 55 16.45 4.33 -3.86
N ALA A 56 15.83 3.88 -2.75
CA ALA A 56 15.47 4.73 -1.62
C ALA A 56 16.69 5.48 -1.05
N PHE A 57 17.80 4.77 -0.88
CA PHE A 57 19.05 5.35 -0.39
C PHE A 57 19.57 6.45 -1.33
N ILE A 58 19.56 6.20 -2.64
CA ILE A 58 19.99 7.18 -3.64
C ILE A 58 19.08 8.41 -3.59
N LEU A 59 17.75 8.24 -3.62
CA LEU A 59 16.80 9.35 -3.57
C LEU A 59 16.97 10.20 -2.32
N THR A 60 17.18 9.55 -1.17
CA THR A 60 17.38 10.24 0.12
C THR A 60 18.70 10.99 0.14
N LYS A 61 19.76 10.40 -0.41
CA LYS A 61 21.08 11.03 -0.51
C LYS A 61 21.07 12.28 -1.41
N GLU A 62 20.32 12.23 -2.51
CA GLU A 62 20.15 13.35 -3.44
C GLU A 62 19.10 14.37 -2.97
N HIS A 63 18.55 14.21 -1.75
CA HIS A 63 17.54 15.10 -1.17
C HIS A 63 16.28 15.31 -2.04
N ILE A 64 15.98 14.38 -2.96
CA ILE A 64 14.84 14.49 -3.87
C ILE A 64 13.50 14.58 -3.13
N PRO A 65 13.25 13.78 -2.08
CA PRO A 65 12.00 13.90 -1.33
C PRO A 65 11.82 15.26 -0.65
N SER A 66 12.90 15.83 -0.09
CA SER A 66 12.83 17.16 0.55
C SER A 66 12.62 18.26 -0.49
N MET A 67 13.20 18.17 -1.68
CA MET A 67 12.93 19.12 -2.78
C MET A 67 11.45 19.10 -3.20
N ILE A 68 10.82 17.93 -3.25
CA ILE A 68 9.39 17.80 -3.54
C ILE A 68 8.57 18.42 -2.42
N ALA A 69 8.95 18.18 -1.17
CA ALA A 69 8.29 18.73 0.01
C ALA A 69 8.35 20.26 0.02
N ASP A 70 9.53 20.83 -0.22
CA ASP A 70 9.73 22.28 -0.29
C ASP A 70 8.93 22.88 -1.44
N ALA A 71 8.92 22.24 -2.62
CA ALA A 71 8.11 22.70 -3.74
C ALA A 71 6.60 22.71 -3.41
N MET A 72 6.09 21.71 -2.69
CA MET A 72 4.69 21.68 -2.23
C MET A 72 4.37 22.83 -1.27
N LEU A 73 5.28 23.11 -0.31
CA LEU A 73 5.09 24.20 0.66
C LEU A 73 5.20 25.58 0.01
N HIS A 74 6.01 25.71 -1.04
CA HIS A 74 6.09 26.95 -1.83
C HIS A 74 4.82 27.22 -2.65
N LEU A 75 4.14 26.16 -3.11
CA LEU A 75 2.88 26.29 -3.86
C LEU A 75 1.73 26.80 -2.99
N THR A 76 1.65 26.33 -1.73
CA THR A 76 0.57 26.71 -0.83
C THR A 76 0.89 26.31 0.62
N THR A 77 0.35 27.09 1.56
CA THR A 77 0.35 26.78 3.00
C THR A 77 -1.01 26.29 3.49
N ASN A 78 -1.99 26.20 2.58
CA ASN A 78 -3.32 25.73 2.94
C ASN A 78 -3.31 24.21 3.16
N LYS A 79 -3.63 23.78 4.39
CA LYS A 79 -3.70 22.37 4.81
C LYS A 79 -4.49 21.49 3.82
N TYR A 80 -5.65 21.94 3.39
CA TYR A 80 -6.52 21.14 2.53
C TYR A 80 -5.94 20.95 1.13
N LEU A 81 -5.28 21.99 0.62
CA LEU A 81 -4.66 21.92 -0.72
C LEU A 81 -3.40 21.07 -0.70
N ILE A 82 -2.60 21.14 0.36
CA ILE A 82 -1.43 20.28 0.55
C ILE A 82 -1.85 18.82 0.63
N LEU A 83 -2.88 18.48 1.41
CA LEU A 83 -3.40 17.13 1.48
C LEU A 83 -3.90 16.62 0.13
N LEU A 84 -4.54 17.48 -0.66
CA LEU A 84 -4.95 17.13 -2.03
C LEU A 84 -3.76 16.84 -2.93
N LEU A 85 -2.72 17.69 -2.88
CA LEU A 85 -1.49 17.50 -3.67
C LEU A 85 -0.77 16.21 -3.26
N ILE A 86 -0.67 15.95 -1.96
CA ILE A 86 -0.08 14.71 -1.45
C ILE A 86 -0.88 13.49 -1.91
N ASN A 87 -2.21 13.53 -1.82
CA ASN A 87 -3.06 12.43 -2.29
C ASN A 87 -2.84 12.16 -3.79
N LEU A 88 -2.86 13.20 -4.62
CA LEU A 88 -2.65 13.06 -6.06
C LEU A 88 -1.26 12.50 -6.38
N PHE A 89 -0.24 12.99 -5.69
CA PHE A 89 1.13 12.52 -5.84
C PHE A 89 1.28 11.06 -5.41
N LEU A 90 0.71 10.66 -4.26
CA LEU A 90 0.78 9.28 -3.76
C LEU A 90 0.01 8.29 -4.63
N ILE A 91 -1.15 8.67 -5.18
CA ILE A 91 -1.87 7.84 -6.15
C ILE A 91 -0.98 7.60 -7.38
N PHE A 92 -0.39 8.68 -7.92
CA PHE A 92 0.51 8.57 -9.07
C PHE A 92 1.69 7.65 -8.78
N VAL A 93 2.37 7.84 -7.65
CA VAL A 93 3.49 6.97 -7.24
C VAL A 93 3.04 5.52 -7.04
N GLY A 94 1.90 5.30 -6.38
CA GLY A 94 1.34 3.96 -6.13
C GLY A 94 0.98 3.19 -7.40
N MET A 95 0.79 3.87 -8.54
CA MET A 95 0.59 3.21 -9.83
C MET A 95 1.87 2.53 -10.36
N PHE A 96 3.04 3.02 -10.00
CA PHE A 96 4.33 2.60 -10.57
C PHE A 96 5.25 1.91 -9.57
N MET A 97 5.14 2.27 -8.29
CA MET A 97 6.04 1.76 -7.25
C MET A 97 5.34 0.71 -6.37
N GLU A 98 6.12 -0.22 -5.88
CA GLU A 98 5.68 -1.16 -4.86
C GLU A 98 5.39 -0.41 -3.54
N THR A 99 4.32 -0.79 -2.84
CA THR A 99 3.81 -0.05 -1.67
C THR A 99 4.83 0.09 -0.54
N ILE A 100 5.55 -0.98 -0.21
CA ILE A 100 6.53 -0.97 0.90
C ILE A 100 7.67 -0.04 0.56
N ALA A 101 8.20 -0.10 -0.67
CA ALA A 101 9.25 0.78 -1.13
C ALA A 101 8.82 2.26 -1.12
N ALA A 102 7.61 2.53 -1.61
CA ALA A 102 7.06 3.88 -1.61
C ALA A 102 6.90 4.45 -0.19
N ILE A 103 6.42 3.65 0.78
CA ILE A 103 6.31 4.05 2.18
C ILE A 103 7.69 4.38 2.75
N LEU A 104 8.66 3.49 2.59
CA LEU A 104 10.00 3.69 3.16
C LEU A 104 10.69 4.96 2.64
N ILE A 105 10.47 5.30 1.38
CA ILE A 105 11.09 6.47 0.73
C ILE A 105 10.34 7.77 1.07
N LEU A 106 9.03 7.77 0.88
CA LEU A 106 8.25 9.00 0.84
C LEU A 106 7.64 9.37 2.19
N PHE A 107 7.31 8.37 3.03
CA PHE A 107 6.62 8.62 4.29
C PHE A 107 7.35 9.59 5.21
N PRO A 108 8.66 9.45 5.50
CA PRO A 108 9.36 10.35 6.43
C PRO A 108 9.31 11.81 5.96
N THR A 109 9.49 12.02 4.66
CA THR A 109 9.57 13.36 4.07
C THR A 109 8.20 14.02 3.98
N LEU A 110 7.21 13.29 3.47
CA LEU A 110 5.84 13.80 3.36
C LEU A 110 5.18 13.97 4.73
N LEU A 111 5.58 13.17 5.73
CA LEU A 111 5.15 13.35 7.12
C LEU A 111 5.63 14.71 7.66
N ALA A 112 6.86 15.10 7.37
CA ALA A 112 7.38 16.41 7.78
C ALA A 112 6.55 17.56 7.18
N VAL A 113 6.15 17.45 5.92
CA VAL A 113 5.25 18.44 5.27
C VAL A 113 3.86 18.43 5.91
N ALA A 114 3.29 17.25 6.12
CA ALA A 114 1.95 17.10 6.69
C ALA A 114 1.88 17.65 8.11
N THR A 115 2.89 17.38 8.95
CA THR A 115 2.96 17.89 10.32
C THR A 115 3.18 19.40 10.36
N ALA A 116 3.95 19.96 9.43
CA ALA A 116 4.15 21.41 9.30
C ALA A 116 2.82 22.17 9.06
N VAL A 117 1.84 21.55 8.41
CA VAL A 117 0.51 22.11 8.18
C VAL A 117 -0.54 21.64 9.21
N GLY A 118 -0.10 21.01 10.30
CA GLY A 118 -0.96 20.60 11.41
C GLY A 118 -1.82 19.35 11.12
N VAL A 119 -1.30 18.38 10.35
CA VAL A 119 -1.92 17.06 10.17
C VAL A 119 -1.35 16.10 11.21
N ASP A 120 -2.24 15.32 11.84
CA ASP A 120 -1.84 14.31 12.81
C ASP A 120 -1.06 13.16 12.13
N PRO A 121 0.06 12.68 12.73
CA PRO A 121 0.86 11.59 12.15
C PRO A 121 0.08 10.28 11.92
N ILE A 122 -0.88 9.95 12.80
CA ILE A 122 -1.70 8.74 12.66
C ILE A 122 -2.63 8.88 11.46
N GLN A 123 -3.31 10.04 11.35
CA GLN A 123 -4.13 10.35 10.19
C GLN A 123 -3.32 10.28 8.90
N PHE A 124 -2.15 10.87 8.89
CA PHE A 124 -1.28 10.88 7.72
C PHE A 124 -0.83 9.47 7.32
N GLY A 125 -0.46 8.62 8.30
CA GLY A 125 -0.11 7.22 8.05
C GLY A 125 -1.23 6.45 7.34
N ILE A 126 -2.47 6.61 7.78
CA ILE A 126 -3.63 5.97 7.16
C ILE A 126 -3.84 6.50 5.72
N ILE A 127 -3.72 7.81 5.51
CA ILE A 127 -3.83 8.43 4.19
C ILE A 127 -2.81 7.84 3.22
N VAL A 128 -1.54 7.74 3.63
CA VAL A 128 -0.46 7.22 2.78
C VAL A 128 -0.71 5.76 2.38
N VAL A 129 -1.03 4.91 3.36
CA VAL A 129 -1.30 3.49 3.10
C VAL A 129 -2.49 3.32 2.17
N MET A 130 -3.60 4.03 2.41
CA MET A 130 -4.79 3.97 1.56
C MET A 130 -4.50 4.44 0.12
N ASN A 131 -3.77 5.53 -0.05
CA ASN A 131 -3.40 6.04 -1.38
C ASN A 131 -2.58 5.03 -2.17
N LEU A 132 -1.55 4.46 -1.56
CA LEU A 132 -0.66 3.52 -2.23
C LEU A 132 -1.38 2.21 -2.59
N VAL A 133 -2.25 1.71 -1.70
CA VAL A 133 -3.08 0.53 -1.98
C VAL A 133 -4.07 0.81 -3.11
N LEU A 134 -4.68 2.00 -3.13
CA LEU A 134 -5.56 2.41 -4.24
C LEU A 134 -4.79 2.52 -5.56
N GLY A 135 -3.54 3.02 -5.53
CA GLY A 135 -2.66 3.04 -6.69
C GLY A 135 -2.45 1.64 -7.29
N LEU A 136 -2.28 0.62 -6.45
CA LEU A 136 -2.17 -0.77 -6.91
C LEU A 136 -3.45 -1.31 -7.55
N CYS A 137 -4.62 -0.83 -7.15
CA CYS A 137 -5.91 -1.22 -7.71
C CYS A 137 -6.21 -0.57 -9.06
N THR A 138 -5.32 0.28 -9.60
CA THR A 138 -5.52 0.87 -10.92
C THR A 138 -5.36 -0.16 -12.04
N PRO A 139 -6.06 0.02 -13.19
CA PRO A 139 -6.13 -0.98 -14.25
C PRO A 139 -4.78 -1.41 -14.84
N THR A 140 -3.77 -0.57 -14.70
CA THR A 140 -2.41 -0.85 -15.20
C THR A 140 -1.80 -2.11 -14.58
N ASN A 141 -2.11 -2.42 -13.32
CA ASN A 141 -1.56 -3.57 -12.60
C ASN A 141 -2.40 -4.85 -12.72
N ILE A 142 -3.70 -4.74 -12.98
CA ILE A 142 -4.63 -5.88 -12.98
C ILE A 142 -4.64 -6.60 -14.32
N GLY A 143 -4.49 -5.88 -15.44
CA GLY A 143 -4.52 -6.45 -16.78
C GLY A 143 -3.41 -7.44 -17.09
N SER A 144 -2.27 -7.35 -16.41
CA SER A 144 -1.11 -8.21 -16.67
C SER A 144 -1.14 -9.56 -15.92
N ARG A 145 -1.93 -9.68 -14.85
CA ARG A 145 -1.92 -10.88 -13.98
C ARG A 145 -3.04 -11.90 -14.24
N TYR A 146 -4.16 -11.50 -14.82
CA TYR A 146 -5.35 -12.36 -14.92
C TYR A 146 -5.83 -12.61 -16.37
N GLY A 147 -4.96 -12.71 -17.28
CA GLY A 147 -4.90 -13.03 -18.73
C GLY A 147 -6.09 -13.70 -19.46
N LYS A 148 -7.34 -13.64 -18.98
CA LYS A 148 -8.51 -14.14 -19.72
C LYS A 148 -9.66 -13.15 -19.89
N CYS A 149 -9.57 -11.96 -19.27
CA CYS A 149 -10.57 -10.90 -19.45
C CYS A 149 -9.96 -9.76 -20.27
N THR A 150 -10.76 -9.14 -21.13
CA THR A 150 -10.30 -7.95 -21.84
C THR A 150 -10.09 -6.81 -20.83
N LEU A 151 -9.02 -6.03 -21.02
CA LEU A 151 -8.73 -4.85 -20.17
C LEU A 151 -9.96 -3.94 -19.99
N SER A 152 -10.78 -3.80 -21.04
CA SER A 152 -12.00 -2.99 -21.02
C SER A 152 -13.04 -3.51 -20.02
N ASP A 153 -13.24 -4.80 -19.94
CA ASP A 153 -14.25 -5.40 -19.05
C ASP A 153 -13.81 -5.36 -17.58
N SER A 154 -12.51 -5.58 -17.34
CA SER A 154 -11.91 -5.42 -16.01
C SER A 154 -11.99 -3.98 -15.51
N VAL A 155 -11.71 -3.00 -16.37
CA VAL A 155 -11.82 -1.57 -16.04
C VAL A 155 -13.26 -1.20 -15.70
N LYS A 156 -14.25 -1.60 -16.50
CA LYS A 156 -15.66 -1.32 -16.23
C LYS A 156 -16.15 -1.87 -14.90
N ALA A 157 -15.71 -3.07 -14.53
CA ALA A 157 -16.06 -3.68 -13.24
C ALA A 157 -15.37 -2.99 -12.05
N LEU A 158 -14.17 -2.42 -12.25
CA LEU A 158 -13.39 -1.76 -11.20
C LEU A 158 -13.78 -0.31 -10.95
N VAL A 159 -14.26 0.40 -11.97
CA VAL A 159 -14.63 1.83 -11.86
C VAL A 159 -15.56 2.12 -10.69
N PRO A 160 -16.68 1.42 -10.49
CA PRO A 160 -17.57 1.70 -9.35
C PRO A 160 -16.86 1.46 -8.00
N LEU A 161 -16.02 0.44 -7.91
CA LEU A 161 -15.25 0.16 -6.71
C LEU A 161 -14.21 1.26 -6.44
N LEU A 162 -13.53 1.74 -7.47
CA LEU A 162 -12.58 2.83 -7.38
C LEU A 162 -13.26 4.13 -6.93
N ILE A 163 -14.44 4.46 -7.47
CA ILE A 163 -15.19 5.65 -7.06
C ILE A 163 -15.52 5.60 -5.57
N VAL A 164 -16.00 4.46 -5.05
CA VAL A 164 -16.28 4.29 -3.62
C VAL A 164 -14.99 4.43 -2.80
N ASN A 165 -13.91 3.80 -3.21
CA ASN A 165 -12.63 3.87 -2.51
C ASN A 165 -12.04 5.29 -2.51
N PHE A 166 -12.14 6.02 -3.62
CA PHE A 166 -11.77 7.44 -3.65
C PHE A 166 -12.64 8.27 -2.71
N GLY A 167 -13.95 8.01 -2.66
CA GLY A 167 -14.86 8.64 -1.71
C GLY A 167 -14.43 8.41 -0.26
N VAL A 168 -14.08 7.18 0.10
CA VAL A 168 -13.57 6.84 1.43
C VAL A 168 -12.22 7.53 1.69
N LEU A 169 -11.30 7.56 0.71
CA LEU A 169 -10.02 8.25 0.83
C LEU A 169 -10.22 9.74 1.12
N PHE A 170 -11.08 10.42 0.38
CA PHE A 170 -11.40 11.83 0.62
C PHE A 170 -11.99 12.02 2.02
N LEU A 171 -12.90 11.16 2.43
CA LEU A 171 -13.54 11.22 3.72
C LEU A 171 -12.51 11.04 4.86
N VAL A 172 -11.60 10.09 4.76
CA VAL A 172 -10.50 9.86 5.71
C VAL A 172 -9.51 11.03 5.72
N THR A 173 -9.24 11.61 4.55
CA THR A 173 -8.31 12.75 4.42
C THR A 173 -8.84 14.00 5.09
N TYR A 174 -10.14 14.32 4.93
CA TYR A 174 -10.72 15.58 5.37
C TYR A 174 -11.49 15.51 6.68
N VAL A 175 -11.78 14.30 7.20
CA VAL A 175 -12.48 14.09 8.47
C VAL A 175 -11.57 13.38 9.48
N PRO A 176 -10.74 14.12 10.26
CA PRO A 176 -9.79 13.54 11.22
C PRO A 176 -10.44 12.65 12.28
N PHE A 177 -11.70 12.90 12.60
CA PHE A 177 -12.45 12.12 13.60
C PHE A 177 -12.53 10.64 13.27
N LEU A 178 -12.59 10.28 11.99
CA LEU A 178 -12.66 8.87 11.54
C LEU A 178 -11.35 8.10 11.75
N THR A 179 -10.23 8.79 11.81
CA THR A 179 -8.91 8.18 11.95
C THR A 179 -8.38 8.33 13.36
N VAL A 180 -8.17 9.58 13.78
CA VAL A 180 -7.62 9.90 15.11
C VAL A 180 -8.65 9.62 16.21
N GLY A 181 -9.95 9.90 15.97
CA GLY A 181 -10.99 9.62 16.94
C GLY A 181 -11.15 8.13 17.26
N VAL A 182 -11.12 7.27 16.24
CA VAL A 182 -11.17 5.82 16.44
C VAL A 182 -9.89 5.30 17.09
N ALA A 183 -8.72 5.80 16.69
CA ALA A 183 -7.44 5.43 17.29
C ALA A 183 -7.40 5.77 18.79
N ASN A 184 -7.84 6.96 19.17
CA ASN A 184 -7.91 7.38 20.57
C ASN A 184 -8.94 6.59 21.38
N LEU A 185 -10.02 6.13 20.77
CA LEU A 185 -11.05 5.33 21.43
C LEU A 185 -10.61 3.89 21.69
N VAL A 186 -9.69 3.37 20.87
CA VAL A 186 -9.17 1.98 20.98
C VAL A 186 -7.88 1.91 21.79
N MET A 187 -7.05 2.95 21.74
CA MET A 187 -5.72 2.97 22.38
C MET A 187 -5.65 3.83 23.65
N GLY A 188 -6.63 4.73 23.86
CA GLY A 188 -6.78 5.53 25.09
C GLY A 188 -7.62 4.83 26.12
#